data_78c11468db3ff1b0d2d2c588750660f7
#
_entry.id   78c11468db3ff1b0d2d2c588750660f7
#
_cell.length_a   1.000
_cell.length_b   1.000
_cell.length_c   1.000
_cell.angle_alpha   90.00
_cell.angle_beta   90.00
_cell.angle_gamma   90.00
#
_symmetry.space_group_name_H-M   'P 1'
#
loop_
_entity.id
_entity.type
_entity.pdbx_description
1 polymer ?
#
loop_
_entity_poly.entity_id
_entity_poly.type
_entity_poly.pdbx_seq_one_letter_code
_entity_poly.pdbx_strand_id
1 'polypeptide(L)'
;MAKIKVKTPVVEMDGDEMTRIIWGFIKEKLILPYLDIDLKYYDLGIEYRDQTDDQVTVDAANATKQYGVAVKCATITPDEARVKEFNLKKMWKSPNGTIRNIVDGTIFREPIICKNVPRLVPHWTLSLIHI
;
A
#
# COMPACT_ATOMS: atom_id res chain seq x y z
N MET A 1 2.08 22.33 18.99
CA MET A 1 3.03 22.74 17.93
C MET A 1 2.23 23.03 16.66
N ALA A 2 2.66 24.01 15.85
CA ALA A 2 2.04 24.21 14.55
C ALA A 2 2.35 22.99 13.65
N LYS A 3 1.34 22.47 12.95
CA LYS A 3 1.52 21.35 12.03
C LYS A 3 2.28 21.81 10.78
N ILE A 4 3.09 20.92 10.23
CA ILE A 4 3.79 21.15 8.97
C ILE A 4 2.77 20.97 7.83
N LYS A 5 2.60 21.99 7.01
CA LYS A 5 1.68 21.95 5.86
C LYS A 5 2.29 21.16 4.71
N VAL A 6 1.61 20.08 4.30
CA VAL A 6 1.95 19.28 3.12
C VAL A 6 1.20 19.83 1.93
N LYS A 7 1.92 20.20 0.86
CA LYS A 7 1.32 20.88 -0.30
C LYS A 7 0.56 19.93 -1.23
N THR A 8 1.06 18.72 -1.38
CA THR A 8 0.50 17.73 -2.30
C THR A 8 -0.37 16.74 -1.55
N PRO A 9 -1.61 16.50 -1.99
CA PRO A 9 -2.42 15.41 -1.45
C PRO A 9 -1.72 14.07 -1.59
N VAL A 10 -1.96 13.16 -0.66
CA VAL A 10 -1.43 11.81 -0.70
C VAL A 10 -2.58 10.82 -0.82
N VAL A 11 -2.51 9.92 -1.78
CA VAL A 11 -3.49 8.85 -1.93
C VAL A 11 -3.23 7.80 -0.86
N GLU A 12 -4.25 7.51 -0.08
CA GLU A 12 -4.23 6.53 0.99
C GLU A 12 -5.04 5.31 0.55
N MET A 13 -4.34 4.20 0.35
CA MET A 13 -4.95 2.91 0.01
C MET A 13 -4.93 2.02 1.24
N ASP A 14 -6.04 1.96 1.96
CA ASP A 14 -6.18 1.11 3.13
C ASP A 14 -6.20 -0.37 2.74
N GLY A 15 -5.92 -1.22 3.69
CA GLY A 15 -5.75 -2.65 3.44
C GLY A 15 -6.66 -3.52 4.28
N ASP A 16 -6.21 -4.75 4.46
CA ASP A 16 -6.93 -5.77 5.21
C ASP A 16 -6.26 -6.09 6.55
N GLU A 17 -7.04 -6.68 7.44
CA GLU A 17 -6.59 -7.31 8.68
C GLU A 17 -5.69 -6.39 9.54
N MET A 18 -4.56 -6.91 9.98
CA MET A 18 -3.63 -6.23 10.88
C MET A 18 -3.05 -4.94 10.28
N THR A 19 -2.84 -4.88 8.97
CA THR A 19 -2.25 -3.68 8.34
C THR A 19 -3.17 -2.48 8.39
N ARG A 20 -4.49 -2.67 8.31
CA ARG A 20 -5.49 -1.63 8.51
C ARG A 20 -5.38 -1.03 9.90
N ILE A 21 -5.27 -1.88 10.92
CA ILE A 21 -5.16 -1.46 12.32
C ILE A 21 -3.86 -0.69 12.55
N ILE A 22 -2.73 -1.24 12.10
CA ILE A 22 -1.41 -0.61 12.24
C ILE A 22 -1.37 0.73 11.50
N TRP A 23 -1.93 0.81 10.30
CA TRP A 23 -1.98 2.04 9.54
C TRP A 23 -2.83 3.11 10.25
N GLY A 24 -3.94 2.72 10.86
CA GLY A 24 -4.72 3.59 11.74
C GLY A 24 -3.88 4.20 12.85
N PHE A 25 -3.10 3.39 13.56
CA PHE A 25 -2.20 3.87 14.60
C PHE A 25 -1.10 4.80 14.09
N ILE A 26 -0.53 4.48 12.92
CA ILE A 26 0.49 5.33 12.28
C ILE A 26 -0.10 6.71 11.95
N LYS A 27 -1.27 6.76 11.33
CA LYS A 27 -1.95 8.02 11.04
C LYS A 27 -2.22 8.83 12.31
N GLU A 28 -2.84 8.20 13.28
CA GLU A 28 -3.27 8.87 14.51
C GLU A 28 -2.10 9.38 15.34
N LYS A 29 -1.02 8.59 15.47
CA LYS A 29 0.08 8.88 16.40
C LYS A 29 1.29 9.55 15.74
N LEU A 30 1.55 9.29 14.46
CA LEU A 30 2.79 9.71 13.81
C LEU A 30 2.58 10.70 12.66
N ILE A 31 1.40 10.76 12.05
CA ILE A 31 1.14 11.62 10.89
C ILE A 31 0.29 12.82 11.29
N LEU A 32 -0.95 12.59 11.67
CA LEU A 32 -1.94 13.64 11.89
C LEU A 32 -1.61 14.63 13.03
N PRO A 33 -0.87 14.25 14.09
CA PRO A 33 -0.44 15.22 15.09
C PRO A 33 0.56 16.25 14.57
N TYR A 34 1.37 15.90 13.58
CA TYR A 34 2.50 16.70 13.09
C TYR A 34 2.28 17.35 11.73
N LEU A 35 1.44 16.73 10.89
CA LEU A 35 1.22 17.16 9.52
C LEU A 35 -0.21 17.69 9.31
N ASP A 36 -0.32 18.77 8.54
CA ASP A 36 -1.54 19.22 7.91
C ASP A 36 -1.51 18.70 6.47
N ILE A 37 -2.13 17.52 6.27
CA ILE A 37 -2.05 16.75 5.04
C ILE A 37 -3.45 16.35 4.55
N ASP A 38 -3.68 16.50 3.25
CA ASP A 38 -4.89 16.02 2.59
C ASP A 38 -4.70 14.57 2.15
N LEU A 39 -5.42 13.65 2.81
CA LEU A 39 -5.40 12.21 2.50
C LEU A 39 -6.62 11.86 1.64
N LYS A 40 -6.37 11.40 0.41
CA LYS A 40 -7.38 10.86 -0.49
C LYS A 40 -7.57 9.37 -0.21
N TYR A 41 -8.57 9.06 0.59
CA TYR A 41 -8.81 7.71 1.11
C TYR A 41 -9.50 6.80 0.11
N TYR A 42 -8.95 5.59 -0.06
CA TYR A 42 -9.51 4.48 -0.82
C TYR A 42 -9.43 3.19 0.01
N ASP A 43 -10.57 2.57 0.22
CA ASP A 43 -10.62 1.28 0.93
C ASP A 43 -10.35 0.13 -0.04
N LEU A 44 -9.16 -0.47 0.06
CA LEU A 44 -8.78 -1.64 -0.72
C LEU A 44 -8.96 -2.96 0.05
N GLY A 45 -9.73 -2.93 1.13
CA GLY A 45 -10.13 -4.15 1.84
C GLY A 45 -10.91 -5.10 0.93
N ILE A 46 -10.73 -6.39 1.14
CA ILE A 46 -11.28 -7.43 0.25
C ILE A 46 -12.81 -7.33 0.10
N GLU A 47 -13.51 -7.00 1.17
CA GLU A 47 -14.98 -6.88 1.16
C GLU A 47 -15.45 -5.70 0.30
N TYR A 48 -14.82 -4.53 0.45
CA TYR A 48 -15.18 -3.35 -0.33
C TYR A 48 -14.77 -3.48 -1.80
N ARG A 49 -13.66 -4.14 -2.08
CA ARG A 49 -13.26 -4.50 -3.45
C ARG A 49 -14.28 -5.42 -4.11
N ASP A 50 -14.81 -6.40 -3.36
CA ASP A 50 -15.86 -7.29 -3.87
C ASP A 50 -17.18 -6.54 -4.13
N GLN A 51 -17.55 -5.61 -3.25
CA GLN A 51 -18.74 -4.77 -3.44
C GLN A 51 -18.66 -3.91 -4.70
N THR A 52 -17.48 -3.36 -4.97
CA THR A 52 -17.23 -2.45 -6.11
C THR A 52 -16.74 -3.15 -7.37
N ASP A 53 -16.76 -4.49 -7.40
CA ASP A 53 -16.20 -5.28 -8.49
C ASP A 53 -14.74 -4.91 -8.83
N ASP A 54 -13.95 -4.61 -7.79
CA ASP A 54 -12.55 -4.16 -7.82
C ASP A 54 -12.34 -2.78 -8.48
N GLN A 55 -13.42 -2.02 -8.76
CA GLN A 55 -13.31 -0.70 -9.36
C GLN A 55 -12.52 0.27 -8.45
N VAL A 56 -12.65 0.16 -7.13
CA VAL A 56 -11.91 1.00 -6.18
C VAL A 56 -10.39 0.89 -6.36
N THR A 57 -9.86 -0.27 -6.75
CA THR A 57 -8.43 -0.45 -7.04
C THR A 57 -8.00 0.36 -8.26
N VAL A 58 -8.83 0.37 -9.30
CA VAL A 58 -8.59 1.16 -10.52
C VAL A 58 -8.64 2.66 -10.22
N ASP A 59 -9.64 3.09 -9.45
CA ASP A 59 -9.82 4.50 -9.07
C ASP A 59 -8.65 5.00 -8.22
N ALA A 60 -8.19 4.20 -7.25
CA ALA A 60 -7.03 4.50 -6.43
C ALA A 60 -5.73 4.60 -7.25
N ALA A 61 -5.55 3.73 -8.24
CA ALA A 61 -4.40 3.78 -9.14
C ALA A 61 -4.41 5.03 -10.02
N ASN A 62 -5.56 5.41 -10.56
CA ASN A 62 -5.72 6.63 -11.34
C ASN A 62 -5.50 7.89 -10.49
N ALA A 63 -6.00 7.91 -9.27
CA ALA A 63 -5.72 8.96 -8.31
C ALA A 63 -4.21 9.08 -8.01
N THR A 64 -3.52 7.95 -7.91
CA THR A 64 -2.06 7.92 -7.73
C THR A 64 -1.32 8.57 -8.90
N LYS A 65 -1.76 8.31 -10.13
CA LYS A 65 -1.21 9.01 -11.32
C LYS A 65 -1.47 10.52 -11.25
N GLN A 66 -2.63 10.92 -10.80
CA GLN A 66 -3.03 12.33 -10.71
C GLN A 66 -2.23 13.09 -9.66
N TYR A 67 -2.07 12.52 -8.46
CA TYR A 67 -1.44 13.19 -7.32
C TYR A 67 0.05 12.88 -7.18
N GLY A 68 0.56 11.83 -7.82
CA GLY A 68 1.97 11.48 -7.87
C GLY A 68 2.52 10.77 -6.64
N VAL A 69 1.75 10.66 -5.56
CA VAL A 69 2.18 10.03 -4.29
C VAL A 69 1.05 9.19 -3.71
N ALA A 70 1.38 7.98 -3.30
CA ALA A 70 0.45 7.10 -2.62
C ALA A 70 1.12 6.27 -1.53
N VAL A 71 0.34 5.91 -0.51
CA VAL A 71 0.68 4.90 0.49
C VAL A 71 -0.32 3.76 0.36
N LYS A 72 0.18 2.54 0.26
CA LYS A 72 -0.65 1.35 0.16
C LYS A 72 -0.37 0.38 1.30
N CYS A 73 -1.42 0.03 2.02
CA CYS A 73 -1.41 -1.06 2.99
C CYS A 73 -1.44 -2.43 2.30
N ALA A 74 -1.08 -3.48 3.04
CA ALA A 74 -1.20 -4.84 2.54
C ALA A 74 -2.67 -5.21 2.34
N THR A 75 -2.94 -5.93 1.27
CA THR A 75 -4.28 -6.37 0.87
C THR A 75 -4.30 -7.87 0.66
N ILE A 76 -5.43 -8.49 0.96
CA ILE A 76 -5.66 -9.91 0.68
C ILE A 76 -5.71 -10.12 -0.84
N THR A 77 -4.92 -11.08 -1.34
CA THR A 77 -5.13 -11.68 -2.65
C THR A 77 -5.83 -13.02 -2.40
N PRO A 78 -7.13 -13.14 -2.69
CA PRO A 78 -7.88 -14.31 -2.28
C PRO A 78 -7.49 -15.54 -3.08
N ASP A 79 -7.36 -16.65 -2.37
CA ASP A 79 -7.37 -18.01 -2.89
C ASP A 79 -8.77 -18.63 -2.73
N GLU A 80 -8.92 -19.89 -3.07
CA GLU A 80 -10.21 -20.59 -2.97
C GLU A 80 -10.77 -20.64 -1.53
N ALA A 81 -9.87 -20.72 -0.54
CA ALA A 81 -10.28 -20.74 0.86
C ALA A 81 -10.81 -19.36 1.29
N ARG A 82 -10.10 -18.30 0.93
CA ARG A 82 -10.50 -16.92 1.22
C ARG A 82 -11.78 -16.51 0.48
N VAL A 83 -11.99 -17.00 -0.75
CA VAL A 83 -13.25 -16.77 -1.48
C VAL A 83 -14.44 -17.32 -0.69
N LYS A 84 -14.31 -18.51 -0.11
CA LYS A 84 -15.34 -19.11 0.72
C LYS A 84 -15.51 -18.40 2.06
N GLU A 85 -14.41 -18.06 2.71
CA GLU A 85 -14.39 -17.38 4.01
C GLU A 85 -15.12 -16.03 3.97
N PHE A 86 -14.83 -15.21 2.96
CA PHE A 86 -15.42 -13.87 2.78
C PHE A 86 -16.66 -13.88 1.88
N ASN A 87 -17.10 -15.04 1.41
CA ASN A 87 -18.25 -15.18 0.49
C ASN A 87 -18.15 -14.25 -0.72
N LEU A 88 -16.99 -14.24 -1.37
CA LEU A 88 -16.69 -13.33 -2.48
C LEU A 88 -17.38 -13.80 -3.77
N LYS A 89 -17.73 -12.85 -4.63
CA LYS A 89 -18.32 -13.09 -5.95
C LYS A 89 -17.39 -13.89 -6.86
N LYS A 90 -16.07 -13.69 -6.73
CA LYS A 90 -15.04 -14.41 -7.49
C LYS A 90 -13.67 -14.26 -6.82
N MET A 91 -12.71 -15.00 -7.32
CA MET A 91 -11.30 -14.88 -6.92
C MET A 91 -10.67 -13.65 -7.60
N TRP A 92 -10.65 -12.53 -6.88
CA TRP A 92 -10.13 -11.26 -7.37
C TRP A 92 -8.62 -11.32 -7.60
N LYS A 93 -8.14 -10.62 -8.64
CA LYS A 93 -6.71 -10.46 -8.90
C LYS A 93 -6.02 -9.65 -7.80
N SER A 94 -4.70 -9.78 -7.72
CA SER A 94 -3.91 -8.97 -6.78
C SER A 94 -4.01 -7.47 -7.12
N PRO A 95 -4.41 -6.62 -6.17
CA PRO A 95 -4.43 -5.17 -6.39
C PRO A 95 -3.06 -4.61 -6.74
N ASN A 96 -1.99 -5.23 -6.25
CA ASN A 96 -0.62 -4.81 -6.57
C ASN A 96 -0.34 -4.87 -8.08
N GLY A 97 -0.80 -5.93 -8.74
CA GLY A 97 -0.67 -6.07 -10.19
C GLY A 97 -1.46 -4.99 -10.94
N THR A 98 -2.73 -4.80 -10.57
CA THR A 98 -3.60 -3.79 -11.17
C THR A 98 -3.01 -2.39 -11.03
N ILE A 99 -2.60 -2.00 -9.82
CA ILE A 99 -2.05 -0.68 -9.53
C ILE A 99 -0.75 -0.45 -10.31
N ARG A 100 0.19 -1.42 -10.28
CA ARG A 100 1.47 -1.30 -11.00
C ARG A 100 1.30 -1.15 -12.50
N ASN A 101 0.38 -1.91 -13.09
CA ASN A 101 0.10 -1.82 -14.52
C ASN A 101 -0.53 -0.47 -14.91
N ILE A 102 -1.39 0.08 -14.07
CA ILE A 102 -2.03 1.38 -14.32
C ILE A 102 -1.03 2.52 -14.11
N VAL A 103 -0.26 2.49 -13.01
CA VAL A 103 0.72 3.55 -12.69
C VAL A 103 1.84 3.55 -13.71
N ASP A 104 2.23 2.36 -14.19
CA ASP A 104 3.32 2.16 -15.14
C ASP A 104 4.71 2.57 -14.61
N GLY A 105 5.75 2.31 -15.37
CA GLY A 105 7.12 2.69 -15.05
C GLY A 105 8.02 1.52 -14.63
N THR A 106 9.27 1.86 -14.35
CA THR A 106 10.30 0.90 -13.91
C THR A 106 10.69 1.19 -12.47
N ILE A 107 10.77 0.14 -11.64
CA ILE A 107 11.17 0.26 -10.24
C ILE A 107 12.59 -0.29 -10.09
N PHE A 108 13.51 0.59 -9.67
CA PHE A 108 14.84 0.20 -9.22
C PHE A 108 14.85 0.09 -7.70
N ARG A 109 15.43 -1.00 -7.19
CA ARG A 109 15.60 -1.20 -5.76
C ARG A 109 17.08 -1.37 -5.46
N GLU A 110 17.58 -0.52 -4.59
CA GLU A 110 18.94 -0.60 -4.06
C GLU A 110 18.88 -0.99 -2.58
N PRO A 111 19.70 -1.97 -2.13
CA PRO A 111 19.73 -2.36 -0.73
C PRO A 111 20.34 -1.25 0.13
N ILE A 112 19.67 -0.92 1.22
CA ILE A 112 20.21 -0.02 2.24
C ILE A 112 21.07 -0.83 3.19
N ILE A 113 22.39 -0.60 3.15
CA ILE A 113 23.35 -1.28 4.02
C ILE A 113 23.79 -0.33 5.12
N CYS A 114 23.36 -0.58 6.35
CA CYS A 114 23.78 0.19 7.51
C CYS A 114 25.20 -0.20 7.91
N LYS A 115 26.11 0.78 7.97
CA LYS A 115 27.53 0.53 8.30
C LYS A 115 27.75 0.00 9.72
N ASN A 116 26.87 0.38 10.64
CA ASN A 116 26.95 0.05 12.06
C ASN A 116 26.07 -1.15 12.47
N VAL A 117 25.45 -1.82 11.50
CA VAL A 117 24.65 -3.03 11.76
C VAL A 117 25.33 -4.21 11.09
N PRO A 118 25.74 -5.24 11.85
CA PRO A 118 26.33 -6.45 11.28
C PRO A 118 25.36 -7.14 10.33
N ARG A 119 25.86 -7.61 9.19
CA ARG A 119 25.05 -8.38 8.25
C ARG A 119 24.81 -9.78 8.79
N LEU A 120 23.60 -10.29 8.64
CA LEU A 120 23.27 -11.67 9.00
C LEU A 120 24.06 -12.68 8.16
N VAL A 121 24.33 -12.35 6.89
CA VAL A 121 25.16 -13.15 6.00
C VAL A 121 26.34 -12.28 5.54
N PRO A 122 27.55 -12.46 6.09
CA PRO A 122 28.67 -11.54 5.89
C PRO A 122 29.11 -11.36 4.44
N HIS A 123 28.97 -12.40 3.61
CA HIS A 123 29.37 -12.39 2.21
C HIS A 123 28.34 -11.76 1.25
N TRP A 124 27.14 -11.46 1.73
CA TRP A 124 26.13 -10.81 0.89
C TRP A 124 26.41 -9.32 0.79
N THR A 125 26.88 -8.91 -0.36
CA THR A 125 27.19 -7.51 -0.68
C THR A 125 26.05 -6.82 -1.42
N LEU A 126 25.13 -7.58 -2.01
CA LEU A 126 23.98 -7.12 -2.76
C LEU A 126 22.71 -7.79 -2.24
N SER A 127 21.56 -7.13 -2.42
CA SER A 127 20.27 -7.77 -2.16
C SER A 127 20.02 -8.87 -3.19
N LEU A 128 19.69 -10.05 -2.71
CA LEU A 128 19.39 -11.22 -3.55
C LEU A 128 17.91 -11.35 -3.91
N ILE A 129 17.13 -10.31 -3.76
CA ILE A 129 15.80 -10.29 -4.34
C ILE A 129 15.93 -9.80 -5.79
N HIS A 130 16.68 -10.54 -6.57
CA HIS A 130 16.56 -10.46 -8.00
C HIS A 130 15.88 -11.69 -8.47
N ILE A 131 14.69 -11.55 -8.68
CA ILE A 131 13.92 -12.48 -9.47
C ILE A 131 13.39 -11.71 -10.64
#